data_532c06182bc8bd05991b2436ba607f49
#
_entry.id   532c06182bc8bd05991b2436ba607f49
#
_cell.length_a   1.000
_cell.length_b   1.000
_cell.length_c   1.000
_cell.angle_alpha   90.00
_cell.angle_beta   90.00
_cell.angle_gamma   90.00
#
_symmetry.space_group_name_H-M   'P 1'
#
loop_
_entity.id
_entity.type
_entity.pdbx_description
1 polymer ?
#
loop_
_entity_poly.entity_id
_entity_poly.type
_entity_poly.pdbx_seq_one_letter_code
_entity_poly.pdbx_strand_id
1 'polypeptide(L)'
;MNAAAAYRLEEVFNEARYPDITFVPPKEYPQIKSAFRAKGKHITLSGASGSGKTTLIKRLIEEEGVSNNDLLELSGREYSHLESGLLVLAERLGVPPTLEGVTSLIQLVKFVVIDDFHHLSKGARLEIGQHLKLWHERDVRFIIIGIASSAAELFGADTELGIRNDPFELKTQDQQFVRTLMRLGEEALNIAFSSSLQDEIVAACNGVPSIVHVICRILCVQAGVQQTNLIMRIVDFRLRDQADAVLRIFKAKYFDRVVGLAKGKQQSRSVHNTYFDIIATIAADSRSEIPIEYLYAEIVGPIDDPKQRNRKSTSFYNCLNNLDEVITSKGLRDVLFYRAGAKYISIEDPSFRFYLNVFDIEDVKKRVHIRRHDYIYDVAVSFAGEAREKVLQIVRLAEQRNLQVFYDFDRQALLWGKDLRKILADIYSEEALFMLVFLSNDYPEKDWPAFEFEIGKRAANKRTQEYLLPVIVDDVALVGLKDTVAHLDLRTTTAEQIAELLAEKVEAAQVMASEKRAPAPAE
;
A
#
# COMPACT_ATOMS: atom_id res chain seq x y z
N MET A 1 -7.75 4.24 -52.57
CA MET A 1 -7.21 4.49 -51.22
C MET A 1 -8.25 3.99 -50.26
N ASN A 2 -8.03 2.84 -49.63
CA ASN A 2 -8.90 2.40 -48.53
C ASN A 2 -8.81 3.44 -47.42
N ALA A 3 -9.94 4.01 -46.99
CA ALA A 3 -9.98 4.87 -45.83
C ALA A 3 -9.39 4.08 -44.68
N ALA A 4 -8.23 4.48 -44.16
CA ALA A 4 -7.65 3.88 -43.01
C ALA A 4 -8.69 3.97 -41.86
N ALA A 5 -8.95 2.89 -41.17
CA ALA A 5 -9.89 2.88 -40.07
C ALA A 5 -9.47 3.96 -39.05
N ALA A 6 -10.38 4.84 -38.70
CA ALA A 6 -10.14 5.86 -37.68
C ALA A 6 -10.46 5.29 -36.31
N TYR A 7 -9.49 5.22 -35.43
CA TYR A 7 -9.61 4.72 -34.06
C TYR A 7 -9.62 5.87 -33.05
N ARG A 8 -10.36 5.74 -31.96
CA ARG A 8 -10.25 6.63 -30.81
C ARG A 8 -9.05 6.22 -29.97
N LEU A 9 -8.46 7.15 -29.24
CA LEU A 9 -7.33 6.88 -28.35
C LEU A 9 -7.61 5.74 -27.36
N GLU A 10 -8.81 5.72 -26.79
CA GLU A 10 -9.24 4.71 -25.80
C GLU A 10 -9.49 3.31 -26.42
N GLU A 11 -9.55 3.20 -27.73
CA GLU A 11 -9.61 1.92 -28.45
C GLU A 11 -8.20 1.36 -28.68
N VAL A 12 -7.19 2.22 -28.71
CA VAL A 12 -5.80 1.87 -29.00
C VAL A 12 -5.01 1.67 -27.71
N PHE A 13 -5.01 2.67 -26.82
CA PHE A 13 -4.31 2.59 -25.55
C PHE A 13 -5.31 2.59 -24.39
N ASN A 14 -5.60 1.39 -23.86
CA ASN A 14 -6.54 1.19 -22.76
C ASN A 14 -6.07 0.05 -21.86
N GLU A 15 -5.82 0.37 -20.60
CA GLU A 15 -5.39 -0.59 -19.59
C GLU A 15 -6.53 -1.45 -19.01
N ALA A 16 -7.79 -1.04 -19.23
CA ALA A 16 -8.97 -1.68 -18.64
C ALA A 16 -9.76 -2.54 -19.64
N ARG A 17 -9.45 -2.44 -20.92
CA ARG A 17 -10.15 -3.19 -21.96
C ARG A 17 -9.21 -4.17 -22.67
N TYR A 18 -9.82 -5.11 -23.35
CA TYR A 18 -9.11 -6.00 -24.24
C TYR A 18 -8.48 -5.20 -25.40
N PRO A 19 -7.14 -5.30 -25.62
CA PRO A 19 -6.45 -4.50 -26.62
C PRO A 19 -6.45 -5.17 -28.01
N ASP A 20 -7.55 -5.10 -28.75
CA ASP A 20 -7.64 -5.71 -30.09
C ASP A 20 -6.56 -5.20 -31.05
N ILE A 21 -6.28 -3.90 -31.01
CA ILE A 21 -5.38 -3.22 -31.93
C ILE A 21 -3.92 -3.42 -31.53
N THR A 22 -3.63 -3.37 -30.24
CA THR A 22 -2.27 -3.36 -29.70
C THR A 22 -1.91 -4.69 -29.00
N PHE A 23 -2.62 -5.75 -29.33
CA PHE A 23 -2.27 -7.07 -28.82
C PHE A 23 -0.93 -7.55 -29.40
N VAL A 24 0.01 -7.83 -28.52
CA VAL A 24 1.28 -8.48 -28.87
C VAL A 24 1.31 -9.85 -28.19
N PRO A 25 1.48 -10.95 -28.93
CA PRO A 25 1.59 -12.26 -28.31
C PRO A 25 2.85 -12.33 -27.43
N PRO A 26 2.72 -12.74 -26.14
CA PRO A 26 3.88 -12.97 -25.29
C PRO A 26 4.68 -14.20 -25.75
N LYS A 27 5.90 -14.36 -25.25
CA LYS A 27 6.78 -15.48 -25.63
C LYS A 27 6.16 -16.85 -25.35
N GLU A 28 5.36 -16.95 -24.32
CA GLU A 28 4.68 -18.16 -23.88
C GLU A 28 3.45 -18.50 -24.75
N TYR A 29 3.00 -17.57 -25.60
CA TYR A 29 1.77 -17.71 -26.39
C TYR A 29 1.68 -18.98 -27.22
N PRO A 30 2.71 -19.40 -28.00
CA PRO A 30 2.63 -20.61 -28.81
C PRO A 30 2.45 -21.89 -27.97
N GLN A 31 3.08 -21.96 -26.81
CA GLN A 31 2.97 -23.10 -25.90
C GLN A 31 1.59 -23.16 -25.24
N ILE A 32 1.07 -22.01 -24.78
CA ILE A 32 -0.26 -21.92 -24.20
C ILE A 32 -1.33 -22.23 -25.26
N LYS A 33 -1.17 -21.74 -26.48
CA LYS A 33 -2.07 -22.05 -27.60
C LYS A 33 -2.07 -23.54 -27.94
N SER A 34 -0.91 -24.18 -27.93
CA SER A 34 -0.78 -25.63 -28.10
C SER A 34 -1.53 -26.40 -26.98
N ALA A 35 -1.32 -26.00 -25.73
CA ALA A 35 -2.03 -26.59 -24.60
C ALA A 35 -3.54 -26.33 -24.66
N PHE A 36 -3.96 -25.16 -25.12
CA PHE A 36 -5.38 -24.81 -25.29
C PHE A 36 -6.06 -25.71 -26.33
N ARG A 37 -5.37 -26.09 -27.42
CA ARG A 37 -5.85 -27.00 -28.44
C ARG A 37 -5.80 -28.47 -28.02
N ALA A 38 -4.82 -28.83 -27.18
CA ALA A 38 -4.65 -30.18 -26.71
C ALA A 38 -5.84 -30.60 -25.83
N LYS A 39 -6.44 -31.76 -26.10
CA LYS A 39 -7.52 -32.29 -25.28
C LYS A 39 -6.98 -32.82 -23.94
N GLY A 40 -7.75 -32.69 -22.91
CA GLY A 40 -7.62 -33.49 -21.70
C GLY A 40 -6.83 -32.87 -20.54
N LYS A 41 -6.25 -31.66 -20.63
CA LYS A 41 -5.60 -31.04 -19.47
C LYS A 41 -6.22 -29.68 -19.10
N HIS A 42 -6.25 -29.39 -17.82
CA HIS A 42 -6.55 -28.06 -17.34
C HIS A 42 -5.38 -27.10 -17.65
N ILE A 43 -5.65 -25.83 -17.68
CA ILE A 43 -4.61 -24.80 -17.85
C ILE A 43 -4.62 -23.92 -16.59
N THR A 44 -3.47 -23.74 -15.98
CA THR A 44 -3.28 -22.76 -14.92
C THR A 44 -2.33 -21.68 -15.42
N LEU A 45 -2.82 -20.43 -15.46
CA LEU A 45 -2.05 -19.27 -15.88
C LEU A 45 -1.77 -18.36 -14.68
N SER A 46 -0.55 -18.41 -14.19
CA SER A 46 -0.06 -17.54 -13.11
C SER A 46 0.73 -16.36 -13.68
N GLY A 47 1.02 -15.38 -12.86
CA GLY A 47 1.84 -14.22 -13.18
C GLY A 47 1.33 -12.94 -12.54
N ALA A 48 2.13 -11.90 -12.63
CA ALA A 48 1.84 -10.62 -11.98
C ALA A 48 0.57 -9.93 -12.52
N SER A 49 -0.01 -9.04 -11.74
CA SER A 49 -1.13 -8.19 -12.19
C SER A 49 -0.71 -7.34 -13.40
N GLY A 50 -1.60 -7.17 -14.38
CA GLY A 50 -1.32 -6.38 -15.58
C GLY A 50 -0.39 -7.05 -16.60
N SER A 51 0.04 -8.30 -16.39
CA SER A 51 0.87 -9.06 -17.34
C SER A 51 0.13 -9.52 -18.61
N GLY A 52 -1.20 -9.36 -18.65
CA GLY A 52 -2.00 -9.71 -19.82
C GLY A 52 -2.62 -11.11 -19.80
N LYS A 53 -2.68 -11.80 -18.65
CA LYS A 53 -3.25 -13.16 -18.51
C LYS A 53 -4.66 -13.30 -19.07
N THR A 54 -5.57 -12.48 -18.57
CA THR A 54 -6.98 -12.46 -19.00
C THR A 54 -7.10 -12.13 -20.49
N THR A 55 -6.32 -11.15 -20.96
CA THR A 55 -6.22 -10.76 -22.36
C THR A 55 -5.82 -11.92 -23.25
N LEU A 56 -4.79 -12.66 -22.84
CA LEU A 56 -4.27 -13.80 -23.58
C LEU A 56 -5.33 -14.91 -23.71
N ILE A 57 -6.03 -15.26 -22.65
CA ILE A 57 -7.07 -16.28 -22.69
C ILE A 57 -8.26 -15.84 -23.55
N LYS A 58 -8.71 -14.58 -23.45
CA LYS A 58 -9.76 -14.05 -24.32
C LYS A 58 -9.35 -14.13 -25.79
N ARG A 59 -8.10 -13.76 -26.12
CA ARG A 59 -7.58 -13.89 -27.49
C ARG A 59 -7.60 -15.32 -27.98
N LEU A 60 -7.22 -16.28 -27.16
CA LEU A 60 -7.27 -17.72 -27.54
C LEU A 60 -8.70 -18.20 -27.76
N ILE A 61 -9.65 -17.81 -26.90
CA ILE A 61 -11.07 -18.15 -27.05
C ILE A 61 -11.61 -17.64 -28.40
N GLU A 62 -11.28 -16.40 -28.75
CA GLU A 62 -11.69 -15.80 -30.04
C GLU A 62 -11.01 -16.48 -31.23
N GLU A 63 -9.69 -16.66 -31.21
CA GLU A 63 -8.94 -17.28 -32.32
C GLU A 63 -9.33 -18.74 -32.57
N GLU A 64 -9.67 -19.48 -31.52
CA GLU A 64 -10.08 -20.88 -31.63
C GLU A 64 -11.58 -21.04 -31.83
N GLY A 65 -12.33 -19.93 -31.97
CA GLY A 65 -13.76 -19.91 -32.27
C GLY A 65 -14.61 -20.62 -31.21
N VAL A 66 -14.26 -20.51 -29.92
CA VAL A 66 -15.02 -21.12 -28.83
C VAL A 66 -16.36 -20.39 -28.69
N SER A 67 -17.47 -21.15 -28.80
CA SER A 67 -18.81 -20.60 -28.65
C SER A 67 -19.08 -20.19 -27.20
N ASN A 68 -19.86 -19.13 -27.00
CA ASN A 68 -20.32 -18.73 -25.66
C ASN A 68 -21.11 -19.84 -24.96
N ASN A 69 -21.75 -20.75 -25.72
CA ASN A 69 -22.45 -21.89 -25.14
C ASN A 69 -21.50 -22.98 -24.63
N ASP A 70 -20.25 -22.99 -25.09
CA ASP A 70 -19.22 -23.93 -24.68
C ASP A 70 -18.36 -23.37 -23.52
N LEU A 71 -18.67 -22.18 -23.00
CA LEU A 71 -17.85 -21.43 -22.07
C LEU A 71 -18.62 -21.01 -20.82
N LEU A 72 -18.10 -21.33 -19.66
CA LEU A 72 -18.54 -20.79 -18.37
C LEU A 72 -17.43 -19.89 -17.81
N GLU A 73 -17.70 -18.60 -17.69
CA GLU A 73 -16.76 -17.64 -17.10
C GLU A 73 -17.24 -17.14 -15.74
N LEU A 74 -16.33 -17.02 -14.80
CA LEU A 74 -16.57 -16.41 -13.49
C LEU A 74 -15.30 -15.71 -12.97
N SER A 75 -15.49 -14.68 -12.12
CA SER A 75 -14.42 -14.00 -11.43
C SER A 75 -14.39 -14.37 -9.95
N GLY A 76 -13.23 -14.79 -9.44
CA GLY A 76 -13.05 -15.10 -8.03
C GLY A 76 -13.32 -13.91 -7.10
N ARG A 77 -13.29 -12.67 -7.61
CA ARG A 77 -13.61 -11.46 -6.83
C ARG A 77 -15.07 -11.42 -6.41
N GLU A 78 -15.98 -11.82 -7.29
CA GLU A 78 -17.43 -11.82 -7.04
C GLU A 78 -17.80 -12.78 -5.91
N TYR A 79 -17.06 -13.88 -5.80
CA TYR A 79 -17.32 -14.98 -4.87
C TYR A 79 -16.31 -15.06 -3.72
N SER A 80 -15.57 -14.01 -3.46
CA SER A 80 -14.53 -13.98 -2.43
C SER A 80 -15.03 -14.21 -1.00
N HIS A 81 -16.33 -14.01 -0.77
CA HIS A 81 -17.00 -14.22 0.52
C HIS A 81 -17.42 -15.66 0.77
N LEU A 82 -17.35 -16.55 -0.23
CA LEU A 82 -17.75 -17.95 -0.13
C LEU A 82 -16.58 -18.85 0.27
N GLU A 83 -16.83 -19.76 1.22
CA GLU A 83 -15.81 -20.68 1.76
C GLU A 83 -15.72 -22.01 1.02
N SER A 84 -16.69 -22.34 0.17
CA SER A 84 -16.77 -23.61 -0.59
C SER A 84 -16.69 -23.37 -2.09
N GLY A 85 -15.85 -24.13 -2.79
CA GLY A 85 -15.72 -24.10 -4.25
C GLY A 85 -16.96 -24.61 -4.98
N LEU A 86 -17.62 -25.62 -4.42
CA LEU A 86 -18.91 -26.09 -4.97
C LEU A 86 -19.98 -25.02 -4.84
N LEU A 87 -19.99 -24.26 -3.75
CA LEU A 87 -20.93 -23.15 -3.56
C LEU A 87 -20.68 -22.03 -4.59
N VAL A 88 -19.42 -21.69 -4.87
CA VAL A 88 -19.04 -20.72 -5.93
C VAL A 88 -19.60 -21.13 -7.29
N LEU A 89 -19.38 -22.37 -7.69
CA LEU A 89 -19.84 -22.88 -8.98
C LEU A 89 -21.36 -23.03 -9.03
N ALA A 90 -21.97 -23.48 -7.93
CA ALA A 90 -23.42 -23.64 -7.82
C ALA A 90 -24.18 -22.31 -7.93
N GLU A 91 -23.67 -21.27 -7.27
CA GLU A 91 -24.25 -19.91 -7.33
C GLU A 91 -24.17 -19.35 -8.75
N ARG A 92 -23.03 -19.53 -9.43
CA ARG A 92 -22.85 -19.10 -10.83
C ARG A 92 -23.77 -19.86 -11.81
N LEU A 93 -24.06 -21.12 -11.53
CA LEU A 93 -24.87 -21.99 -12.38
C LEU A 93 -26.36 -21.97 -12.01
N GLY A 94 -26.73 -21.45 -10.84
CA GLY A 94 -28.10 -21.47 -10.34
C GLY A 94 -28.61 -22.90 -9.96
N VAL A 95 -27.72 -23.72 -9.38
CA VAL A 95 -28.02 -25.12 -8.99
C VAL A 95 -27.76 -25.36 -7.50
N PRO A 96 -28.24 -26.46 -6.91
CA PRO A 96 -27.87 -26.83 -5.55
C PRO A 96 -26.35 -27.02 -5.40
N PRO A 97 -25.75 -26.64 -4.28
CA PRO A 97 -24.30 -26.73 -4.06
C PRO A 97 -23.87 -28.16 -3.70
N THR A 98 -24.18 -29.07 -4.56
CA THR A 98 -23.78 -30.48 -4.48
C THR A 98 -22.88 -30.84 -5.67
N LEU A 99 -21.96 -31.76 -5.46
CA LEU A 99 -21.07 -32.21 -6.53
C LEU A 99 -21.83 -32.70 -7.77
N GLU A 100 -22.95 -33.40 -7.57
CA GLU A 100 -23.80 -33.88 -8.64
C GLU A 100 -24.51 -32.75 -9.37
N GLY A 101 -25.10 -31.80 -8.63
CA GLY A 101 -25.79 -30.63 -9.19
C GLY A 101 -24.86 -29.77 -10.02
N VAL A 102 -23.69 -29.45 -9.51
CA VAL A 102 -22.65 -28.67 -10.21
C VAL A 102 -22.15 -29.44 -11.44
N THR A 103 -21.81 -30.72 -11.28
CA THR A 103 -21.23 -31.51 -12.36
C THR A 103 -22.19 -31.71 -13.51
N SER A 104 -23.50 -31.85 -13.23
CA SER A 104 -24.53 -32.04 -14.28
C SER A 104 -24.59 -30.88 -15.28
N LEU A 105 -24.33 -29.66 -14.85
CA LEU A 105 -24.31 -28.49 -15.74
C LEU A 105 -22.89 -28.16 -16.27
N ILE A 106 -21.85 -28.32 -15.45
CA ILE A 106 -20.48 -28.07 -15.91
C ILE A 106 -20.12 -28.95 -17.12
N GLN A 107 -20.56 -30.19 -17.17
CA GLN A 107 -20.29 -31.10 -18.29
C GLN A 107 -20.95 -30.69 -19.62
N LEU A 108 -21.85 -29.70 -19.61
CA LEU A 108 -22.48 -29.16 -20.83
C LEU A 108 -21.60 -28.11 -21.52
N VAL A 109 -20.58 -27.60 -20.85
CA VAL A 109 -19.62 -26.66 -21.41
C VAL A 109 -18.27 -27.35 -21.65
N LYS A 110 -17.48 -26.82 -22.58
CA LYS A 110 -16.12 -27.34 -22.85
C LYS A 110 -15.07 -26.72 -21.92
N PHE A 111 -15.26 -25.45 -21.56
CA PHE A 111 -14.32 -24.69 -20.76
C PHE A 111 -15.00 -23.99 -19.59
N VAL A 112 -14.36 -24.05 -18.45
CA VAL A 112 -14.67 -23.25 -17.27
C VAL A 112 -13.49 -22.33 -17.02
N VAL A 113 -13.67 -21.02 -17.20
CA VAL A 113 -12.65 -20.01 -16.94
C VAL A 113 -12.91 -19.37 -15.60
N ILE A 114 -11.95 -19.48 -14.68
CA ILE A 114 -11.99 -18.79 -13.40
C ILE A 114 -10.88 -17.76 -13.38
N ASP A 115 -11.27 -16.51 -13.59
CA ASP A 115 -10.34 -15.39 -13.46
C ASP A 115 -10.23 -14.93 -12.00
N ASP A 116 -9.14 -14.26 -11.65
CA ASP A 116 -8.89 -13.80 -10.29
C ASP A 116 -9.03 -14.90 -9.20
N PHE A 117 -8.65 -16.13 -9.51
CA PHE A 117 -8.79 -17.30 -8.64
C PHE A 117 -8.18 -17.13 -7.24
N HIS A 118 -7.13 -16.34 -7.13
CA HIS A 118 -6.46 -16.02 -5.87
C HIS A 118 -7.34 -15.20 -4.90
N HIS A 119 -8.44 -14.61 -5.36
CA HIS A 119 -9.41 -13.93 -4.50
C HIS A 119 -10.40 -14.87 -3.81
N LEU A 120 -10.57 -16.08 -4.33
CA LEU A 120 -11.36 -17.09 -3.64
C LEU A 120 -10.74 -17.46 -2.29
N SER A 121 -11.56 -17.85 -1.32
CA SER A 121 -11.09 -18.35 -0.03
C SER A 121 -10.17 -19.56 -0.22
N LYS A 122 -9.31 -19.82 0.77
CA LYS A 122 -8.43 -20.99 0.73
C LYS A 122 -9.22 -22.29 0.64
N GLY A 123 -10.37 -22.38 1.36
CA GLY A 123 -11.26 -23.54 1.34
C GLY A 123 -11.83 -23.77 -0.06
N ALA A 124 -12.36 -22.72 -0.68
CA ALA A 124 -12.93 -22.81 -2.04
C ALA A 124 -11.90 -23.23 -3.08
N ARG A 125 -10.68 -22.68 -3.03
CA ARG A 125 -9.60 -23.05 -3.95
C ARG A 125 -9.18 -24.52 -3.84
N LEU A 126 -9.02 -25.00 -2.60
CA LEU A 126 -8.67 -26.40 -2.34
C LEU A 126 -9.76 -27.35 -2.81
N GLU A 127 -11.02 -27.04 -2.54
CA GLU A 127 -12.16 -27.88 -2.94
C GLU A 127 -12.30 -27.94 -4.48
N ILE A 128 -12.16 -26.82 -5.19
CA ILE A 128 -12.11 -26.84 -6.66
C ILE A 128 -10.96 -27.72 -7.14
N GLY A 129 -9.75 -27.56 -6.56
CA GLY A 129 -8.58 -28.39 -6.89
C GLY A 129 -8.85 -29.90 -6.76
N GLN A 130 -9.47 -30.32 -5.66
CA GLN A 130 -9.81 -31.72 -5.40
C GLN A 130 -10.76 -32.31 -6.45
N HIS A 131 -11.67 -31.51 -7.01
CA HIS A 131 -12.64 -31.97 -7.99
C HIS A 131 -12.16 -31.89 -9.45
N LEU A 132 -11.04 -31.22 -9.74
CA LEU A 132 -10.51 -31.10 -11.10
C LEU A 132 -10.29 -32.47 -11.76
N LYS A 133 -9.88 -33.49 -11.00
CA LYS A 133 -9.71 -34.86 -11.52
C LYS A 133 -11.00 -35.42 -12.06
N LEU A 134 -12.11 -35.32 -11.31
CA LEU A 134 -13.42 -35.79 -11.71
C LEU A 134 -13.92 -35.09 -12.98
N TRP A 135 -13.76 -33.77 -13.03
CA TRP A 135 -14.22 -32.98 -14.18
C TRP A 135 -13.36 -33.23 -15.43
N HIS A 136 -12.05 -33.48 -15.24
CA HIS A 136 -11.20 -33.93 -16.34
C HIS A 136 -11.68 -35.26 -16.96
N GLU A 137 -12.08 -36.24 -16.17
CA GLU A 137 -12.63 -37.52 -16.64
C GLU A 137 -13.96 -37.37 -17.39
N ARG A 138 -14.61 -36.20 -17.31
CA ARG A 138 -15.83 -35.83 -18.00
C ARG A 138 -15.62 -34.85 -19.15
N ASP A 139 -14.39 -34.72 -19.65
CA ASP A 139 -13.99 -33.83 -20.74
C ASP A 139 -14.23 -32.34 -20.46
N VAL A 140 -14.39 -31.92 -19.20
CA VAL A 140 -14.48 -30.52 -18.82
C VAL A 140 -13.10 -29.97 -18.54
N ARG A 141 -12.77 -28.85 -19.14
CA ARG A 141 -11.46 -28.21 -18.97
C ARG A 141 -11.58 -26.91 -18.20
N PHE A 142 -10.78 -26.79 -17.16
CA PHE A 142 -10.64 -25.56 -16.40
C PHE A 142 -9.45 -24.75 -16.90
N ILE A 143 -9.67 -23.45 -17.02
CA ILE A 143 -8.64 -22.43 -17.25
C ILE A 143 -8.66 -21.53 -16.02
N ILE A 144 -7.63 -21.66 -15.19
CA ILE A 144 -7.52 -20.97 -13.91
C ILE A 144 -6.49 -19.88 -14.02
N ILE A 145 -6.92 -18.65 -13.79
CA ILE A 145 -6.08 -17.44 -13.91
C ILE A 145 -5.93 -16.81 -12.53
N GLY A 146 -4.69 -16.56 -12.12
CA GLY A 146 -4.46 -15.93 -10.83
C GLY A 146 -3.11 -15.23 -10.70
N ILE A 147 -3.00 -14.43 -9.65
CA ILE A 147 -1.73 -13.84 -9.25
C ILE A 147 -1.06 -14.82 -8.29
N ALA A 148 0.06 -15.37 -8.67
CA ALA A 148 0.90 -16.21 -7.86
C ALA A 148 2.28 -16.36 -8.51
N SER A 149 3.30 -16.65 -7.72
CA SER A 149 4.64 -16.97 -8.22
C SER A 149 4.74 -18.37 -8.83
N SER A 150 3.74 -19.22 -8.58
CA SER A 150 3.62 -20.54 -9.22
C SER A 150 2.18 -21.05 -9.22
N ALA A 151 1.86 -21.95 -10.15
CA ALA A 151 0.57 -22.63 -10.19
C ALA A 151 0.27 -23.44 -8.90
N ALA A 152 1.30 -24.04 -8.30
CA ALA A 152 1.19 -24.79 -7.05
C ALA A 152 0.71 -23.90 -5.88
N GLU A 153 1.07 -22.63 -5.88
CA GLU A 153 0.63 -21.68 -4.85
C GLU A 153 -0.85 -21.35 -4.94
N LEU A 154 -1.42 -21.34 -6.14
CA LEU A 154 -2.88 -21.12 -6.33
C LEU A 154 -3.71 -22.20 -5.66
N PHE A 155 -3.23 -23.45 -5.64
CA PHE A 155 -3.96 -24.60 -5.11
C PHE A 155 -3.46 -25.07 -3.73
N GLY A 156 -2.36 -24.49 -3.19
CA GLY A 156 -1.83 -24.90 -1.89
C GLY A 156 -1.18 -26.27 -1.91
N ALA A 157 -0.07 -26.44 -2.62
CA ALA A 157 0.85 -27.60 -2.56
C ALA A 157 0.23 -29.00 -2.77
N ASP A 158 -0.88 -29.13 -3.48
CA ASP A 158 -1.44 -30.43 -3.82
C ASP A 158 -0.68 -31.04 -5.01
N THR A 159 0.06 -32.11 -4.75
CA THR A 159 0.96 -32.76 -5.71
C THR A 159 0.24 -33.63 -6.76
N GLU A 160 -1.03 -33.97 -6.57
CA GLU A 160 -1.76 -34.82 -7.51
C GLU A 160 -2.24 -34.10 -8.78
N LEU A 161 -2.27 -32.78 -8.79
CA LEU A 161 -2.67 -31.97 -9.96
C LEU A 161 -1.62 -31.97 -11.09
N GLY A 162 -0.36 -32.34 -10.81
CA GLY A 162 0.77 -32.17 -11.72
C GLY A 162 0.64 -32.82 -13.11
N ILE A 163 -0.05 -33.95 -13.25
CA ILE A 163 -0.16 -34.67 -14.54
C ILE A 163 -1.34 -34.17 -15.40
N ARG A 164 -2.38 -33.61 -14.78
CA ARG A 164 -3.63 -33.18 -15.46
C ARG A 164 -3.73 -31.67 -15.67
N ASN A 165 -2.71 -30.94 -15.27
CA ASN A 165 -2.66 -29.50 -15.36
C ASN A 165 -1.41 -29.05 -16.11
N ASP A 166 -1.54 -28.16 -17.08
CA ASP A 166 -0.43 -27.48 -17.73
C ASP A 166 -0.25 -26.11 -17.08
N PRO A 167 0.74 -25.95 -16.20
CA PRO A 167 1.04 -24.69 -15.54
C PRO A 167 1.87 -23.80 -16.44
N PHE A 168 1.41 -22.55 -16.61
CA PHE A 168 2.14 -21.49 -17.30
C PHE A 168 2.30 -20.30 -16.36
N GLU A 169 3.48 -19.68 -16.43
CA GLU A 169 3.76 -18.43 -15.77
C GLU A 169 4.00 -17.35 -16.82
N LEU A 170 3.14 -16.33 -16.82
CA LEU A 170 3.31 -15.17 -17.70
C LEU A 170 4.23 -14.15 -17.03
N LYS A 171 5.49 -14.15 -17.45
CA LYS A 171 6.53 -13.25 -16.93
C LYS A 171 6.41 -11.84 -17.52
N THR A 172 7.17 -10.91 -16.95
CA THR A 172 7.36 -9.58 -17.54
C THR A 172 7.97 -9.73 -18.93
N GLN A 173 7.48 -8.92 -19.86
CA GLN A 173 7.86 -8.99 -21.27
C GLN A 173 9.15 -8.22 -21.54
N ASP A 174 9.84 -8.56 -22.61
CA ASP A 174 11.07 -7.88 -22.97
C ASP A 174 10.83 -6.52 -23.65
N GLN A 175 11.93 -5.79 -23.85
CA GLN A 175 11.89 -4.48 -24.50
C GLN A 175 11.31 -4.53 -25.91
N GLN A 176 11.54 -5.62 -26.66
CA GLN A 176 11.02 -5.79 -28.01
C GLN A 176 9.50 -5.89 -28.02
N PHE A 177 8.93 -6.58 -27.06
CA PHE A 177 7.47 -6.64 -26.86
C PHE A 177 6.90 -5.24 -26.65
N VAL A 178 7.48 -4.47 -25.71
CA VAL A 178 7.03 -3.10 -25.39
C VAL A 178 7.10 -2.19 -26.62
N ARG A 179 8.21 -2.23 -27.36
CA ARG A 179 8.36 -1.45 -28.61
C ARG A 179 7.36 -1.87 -29.69
N THR A 180 7.06 -3.17 -29.78
CA THR A 180 6.07 -3.67 -30.74
C THR A 180 4.67 -3.18 -30.37
N LEU A 181 4.29 -3.20 -29.08
CA LEU A 181 3.02 -2.67 -28.60
C LEU A 181 2.88 -1.17 -28.91
N MET A 182 3.93 -0.37 -28.62
CA MET A 182 3.95 1.06 -28.95
C MET A 182 3.79 1.28 -30.47
N ARG A 183 4.55 0.55 -31.30
CA ARG A 183 4.49 0.65 -32.75
C ARG A 183 3.08 0.38 -33.30
N LEU A 184 2.39 -0.65 -32.80
CA LEU A 184 1.01 -0.92 -33.19
C LEU A 184 0.08 0.26 -32.86
N GLY A 185 0.27 0.88 -31.71
CA GLY A 185 -0.49 2.08 -31.33
C GLY A 185 -0.11 3.31 -32.17
N GLU A 186 1.17 3.49 -32.48
CA GLU A 186 1.67 4.56 -33.39
C GLU A 186 1.04 4.45 -34.79
N GLU A 187 1.02 3.24 -35.33
CA GLU A 187 0.40 2.96 -36.63
C GLU A 187 -1.11 3.23 -36.60
N ALA A 188 -1.82 2.79 -35.57
CA ALA A 188 -3.26 2.98 -35.42
C ALA A 188 -3.67 4.46 -35.29
N LEU A 189 -2.89 5.25 -34.57
CA LEU A 189 -3.19 6.66 -34.29
C LEU A 189 -2.52 7.63 -35.27
N ASN A 190 -1.69 7.13 -36.20
CA ASN A 190 -0.84 7.92 -37.09
C ASN A 190 0.00 8.95 -36.32
N ILE A 191 0.77 8.44 -35.36
CA ILE A 191 1.69 9.19 -34.50
C ILE A 191 3.07 8.55 -34.51
N ALA A 192 4.07 9.23 -33.96
CA ALA A 192 5.39 8.68 -33.67
C ALA A 192 5.91 9.23 -32.35
N PHE A 193 6.28 8.36 -31.41
CA PHE A 193 7.03 8.74 -30.22
C PHE A 193 8.49 8.97 -30.58
N SER A 194 9.12 10.02 -30.05
CA SER A 194 10.56 10.23 -30.26
C SER A 194 11.37 9.06 -29.69
N SER A 195 12.53 8.76 -30.26
CA SER A 195 13.36 7.63 -29.83
C SER A 195 13.74 7.72 -28.36
N SER A 196 14.06 8.92 -27.86
CA SER A 196 14.37 9.15 -26.46
C SER A 196 13.18 8.84 -25.56
N LEU A 197 11.96 9.26 -25.94
CA LEU A 197 10.74 8.98 -25.21
C LEU A 197 10.39 7.48 -25.21
N GLN A 198 10.61 6.79 -26.33
CA GLN A 198 10.42 5.33 -26.39
C GLN A 198 11.35 4.62 -25.41
N ASP A 199 12.62 5.03 -25.31
CA ASP A 199 13.57 4.46 -24.36
C ASP A 199 13.15 4.70 -22.90
N GLU A 200 12.67 5.91 -22.58
CA GLU A 200 12.14 6.25 -21.26
C GLU A 200 10.89 5.41 -20.92
N ILE A 201 9.96 5.21 -21.86
CA ILE A 201 8.77 4.37 -21.66
C ILE A 201 9.18 2.90 -21.41
N VAL A 202 10.08 2.36 -22.24
CA VAL A 202 10.58 0.99 -22.09
C VAL A 202 11.21 0.78 -20.72
N ALA A 203 12.03 1.71 -20.27
CA ALA A 203 12.66 1.64 -18.95
C ALA A 203 11.62 1.73 -17.80
N ALA A 204 10.63 2.63 -17.93
CA ALA A 204 9.65 2.89 -16.90
C ALA A 204 8.65 1.74 -16.72
N CYS A 205 8.16 1.13 -17.80
CA CYS A 205 7.11 0.10 -17.73
C CYS A 205 7.62 -1.30 -17.34
N ASN A 206 8.93 -1.52 -17.32
CA ASN A 206 9.57 -2.78 -16.91
C ASN A 206 8.89 -4.03 -17.51
N GLY A 207 8.52 -3.97 -18.79
CA GLY A 207 7.90 -5.07 -19.52
C GLY A 207 6.43 -5.38 -19.16
N VAL A 208 5.73 -4.45 -18.53
CA VAL A 208 4.33 -4.63 -18.12
C VAL A 208 3.38 -3.95 -19.10
N PRO A 209 2.57 -4.70 -19.87
CA PRO A 209 1.70 -4.15 -20.92
C PRO A 209 0.72 -3.09 -20.41
N SER A 210 0.09 -3.30 -19.26
CA SER A 210 -0.88 -2.33 -18.72
C SER A 210 -0.25 -0.97 -18.41
N ILE A 211 1.01 -0.94 -17.97
CA ILE A 211 1.74 0.31 -17.70
C ILE A 211 2.06 1.01 -19.03
N VAL A 212 2.44 0.28 -20.08
CA VAL A 212 2.67 0.84 -21.41
C VAL A 212 1.41 1.56 -21.90
N HIS A 213 0.23 0.90 -21.79
CA HIS A 213 -1.04 1.51 -22.18
C HIS A 213 -1.33 2.80 -21.41
N VAL A 214 -1.14 2.80 -20.08
CA VAL A 214 -1.36 3.99 -19.24
C VAL A 214 -0.45 5.14 -19.66
N ILE A 215 0.85 4.88 -19.79
CA ILE A 215 1.83 5.92 -20.14
C ILE A 215 1.55 6.46 -21.54
N CYS A 216 1.41 5.60 -22.55
CA CYS A 216 1.15 6.02 -23.91
C CYS A 216 -0.15 6.81 -24.03
N ARG A 217 -1.24 6.39 -23.35
CA ARG A 217 -2.50 7.13 -23.34
C ARG A 217 -2.34 8.53 -22.76
N ILE A 218 -1.65 8.66 -21.62
CA ILE A 218 -1.41 9.97 -20.98
C ILE A 218 -0.60 10.88 -21.91
N LEU A 219 0.47 10.38 -22.49
CA LEU A 219 1.31 11.15 -23.41
C LEU A 219 0.55 11.59 -24.66
N CYS A 220 -0.30 10.73 -25.21
CA CYS A 220 -1.18 11.07 -26.32
C CYS A 220 -2.17 12.18 -25.96
N VAL A 221 -2.80 12.10 -24.76
CA VAL A 221 -3.69 13.16 -24.26
C VAL A 221 -2.95 14.48 -24.12
N GLN A 222 -1.74 14.48 -23.55
CA GLN A 222 -0.91 15.68 -23.40
C GLN A 222 -0.49 16.25 -24.76
N ALA A 223 -0.26 15.38 -25.76
CA ALA A 223 0.01 15.79 -27.14
C ALA A 223 -1.26 16.26 -27.89
N GLY A 224 -2.45 16.21 -27.28
CA GLY A 224 -3.72 16.54 -27.93
C GLY A 224 -4.16 15.52 -28.99
N VAL A 225 -3.70 14.26 -28.86
CA VAL A 225 -4.12 13.13 -29.71
C VAL A 225 -5.34 12.49 -29.06
N GLN A 226 -6.49 12.53 -29.72
CA GLN A 226 -7.74 11.91 -29.23
C GLN A 226 -8.23 10.78 -30.15
N GLN A 227 -7.75 10.76 -31.38
CA GLN A 227 -8.08 9.76 -32.40
C GLN A 227 -6.99 9.71 -33.46
N THR A 228 -7.10 8.80 -34.42
CA THR A 228 -6.21 8.70 -35.57
C THR A 228 -6.05 10.07 -36.27
N ASN A 229 -4.82 10.53 -36.39
CA ASN A 229 -4.51 11.81 -37.02
C ASN A 229 -4.47 11.69 -38.56
N LEU A 230 -4.94 12.72 -39.26
CA LEU A 230 -4.84 12.79 -40.73
C LEU A 230 -3.39 12.96 -41.21
N ILE A 231 -2.60 13.67 -40.42
CA ILE A 231 -1.17 13.91 -40.69
C ILE A 231 -0.41 13.32 -39.50
N MET A 232 0.69 12.61 -39.80
CA MET A 232 1.53 12.01 -38.76
C MET A 232 1.97 13.07 -37.74
N ARG A 233 1.74 12.80 -36.45
CA ARG A 233 2.08 13.68 -35.34
C ARG A 233 3.20 13.10 -34.50
N ILE A 234 4.25 13.88 -34.28
CA ILE A 234 5.34 13.49 -33.38
C ILE A 234 4.93 13.81 -31.94
N VAL A 235 5.06 12.83 -31.06
CA VAL A 235 4.89 12.96 -29.61
C VAL A 235 6.28 12.94 -28.98
N ASP A 236 6.72 14.10 -28.53
CA ASP A 236 8.06 14.29 -27.97
C ASP A 236 7.98 15.05 -26.63
N PHE A 237 8.13 14.30 -25.55
CA PHE A 237 8.16 14.78 -24.17
C PHE A 237 9.28 14.09 -23.41
N ARG A 238 9.69 14.67 -22.30
CA ARG A 238 10.42 13.92 -21.28
C ARG A 238 9.41 13.30 -20.33
N LEU A 239 9.50 11.99 -20.11
CA LEU A 239 8.54 11.27 -19.26
C LEU A 239 8.49 11.85 -17.84
N ARG A 240 9.62 12.29 -17.29
CA ARG A 240 9.71 12.96 -15.99
C ARG A 240 8.87 14.24 -15.89
N ASP A 241 8.75 15.00 -16.99
CA ASP A 241 7.99 16.25 -17.01
C ASP A 241 6.47 15.96 -17.02
N GLN A 242 6.09 14.73 -17.34
CA GLN A 242 4.72 14.21 -17.31
C GLN A 242 4.45 13.32 -16.08
N ALA A 243 5.41 13.20 -15.17
CA ALA A 243 5.34 12.31 -14.01
C ALA A 243 4.08 12.56 -13.16
N ASP A 244 3.72 13.82 -12.92
CA ASP A 244 2.53 14.17 -12.12
C ASP A 244 1.24 13.66 -12.76
N ALA A 245 1.11 13.71 -14.09
CA ALA A 245 -0.06 13.21 -14.80
C ALA A 245 -0.15 11.68 -14.73
N VAL A 246 0.98 10.99 -14.90
CA VAL A 246 1.10 9.53 -14.77
C VAL A 246 0.84 9.11 -13.32
N LEU A 247 1.50 9.77 -12.36
CA LEU A 247 1.37 9.47 -10.95
C LEU A 247 -0.05 9.68 -10.41
N ARG A 248 -0.80 10.64 -10.94
CA ARG A 248 -2.15 10.95 -10.46
C ARG A 248 -3.07 9.73 -10.47
N ILE A 249 -3.02 8.90 -11.50
CA ILE A 249 -3.81 7.68 -11.62
C ILE A 249 -3.40 6.66 -10.56
N PHE A 250 -2.10 6.43 -10.43
CA PHE A 250 -1.58 5.46 -9.47
C PHE A 250 -1.71 5.96 -8.02
N LYS A 251 -1.57 7.28 -7.79
CA LYS A 251 -1.76 7.90 -6.47
C LYS A 251 -3.19 7.69 -5.97
N ALA A 252 -4.21 7.84 -6.82
CA ALA A 252 -5.59 7.55 -6.46
C ALA A 252 -5.81 6.09 -6.04
N LYS A 253 -5.07 5.16 -6.65
CA LYS A 253 -5.19 3.71 -6.35
C LYS A 253 -4.41 3.28 -5.11
N TYR A 254 -3.21 3.81 -4.89
CA TYR A 254 -2.25 3.24 -3.95
C TYR A 254 -1.87 4.13 -2.77
N PHE A 255 -1.98 5.46 -2.88
CA PHE A 255 -1.43 6.39 -1.89
C PHE A 255 -1.96 6.14 -0.47
N ASP A 256 -3.28 6.07 -0.30
CA ASP A 256 -3.88 5.87 1.03
C ASP A 256 -3.56 4.50 1.61
N ARG A 257 -3.39 3.48 0.77
CA ARG A 257 -2.96 2.14 1.19
C ARG A 257 -1.51 2.15 1.69
N VAL A 258 -0.61 2.85 0.98
CA VAL A 258 0.81 3.01 1.38
C VAL A 258 0.91 3.81 2.67
N VAL A 259 0.17 4.91 2.81
CA VAL A 259 0.07 5.68 4.06
C VAL A 259 -0.47 4.79 5.20
N GLY A 260 -1.50 3.98 4.92
CA GLY A 260 -2.06 3.03 5.88
C GLY A 260 -1.04 2.00 6.36
N LEU A 261 -0.24 1.43 5.45
CA LEU A 261 0.84 0.50 5.77
C LEU A 261 1.94 1.19 6.59
N ALA A 262 2.35 2.38 6.17
CA ALA A 262 3.38 3.16 6.85
C ALA A 262 2.98 3.56 8.29
N LYS A 263 1.69 3.80 8.53
CA LYS A 263 1.12 3.98 9.88
C LYS A 263 1.09 2.68 10.68
N GLY A 264 0.92 1.55 10.03
CA GLY A 264 0.86 0.23 10.62
C GLY A 264 -0.27 0.05 11.64
N LYS A 265 -0.01 -0.71 12.69
CA LYS A 265 -0.83 -0.75 13.89
C LYS A 265 -0.45 0.47 14.74
N GLN A 266 -1.29 1.49 14.78
CA GLN A 266 -1.08 2.64 15.65
C GLN A 266 -1.09 2.19 17.12
N GLN A 267 0.10 1.91 17.66
CA GLN A 267 0.27 1.70 19.09
C GLN A 267 0.75 3.01 19.71
N SER A 268 0.02 3.51 20.66
CA SER A 268 0.28 4.77 21.37
C SER A 268 1.67 4.86 22.04
N ARG A 269 2.40 3.75 22.12
CA ARG A 269 3.74 3.64 22.70
C ARG A 269 4.86 3.33 21.71
N SER A 270 4.57 3.27 20.41
CA SER A 270 5.64 3.01 19.43
C SER A 270 6.51 4.25 19.22
N VAL A 271 7.75 4.18 19.65
CA VAL A 271 8.77 5.22 19.43
C VAL A 271 9.41 5.10 18.04
N HIS A 272 9.19 3.97 17.37
CA HIS A 272 9.85 3.66 16.10
C HIS A 272 8.85 3.63 14.95
N ASN A 273 9.10 4.39 13.89
CA ASN A 273 8.29 4.39 12.67
C ASN A 273 8.67 3.23 11.74
N THR A 274 8.79 2.02 12.29
CA THR A 274 9.40 0.88 11.58
C THR A 274 8.60 0.45 10.35
N TYR A 275 7.26 0.56 10.35
CA TYR A 275 6.47 0.30 9.15
C TYR A 275 6.76 1.32 8.03
N PHE A 276 6.98 2.59 8.39
CA PHE A 276 7.40 3.58 7.42
C PHE A 276 8.79 3.26 6.87
N ASP A 277 9.73 2.89 7.73
CA ASP A 277 11.09 2.55 7.28
C ASP A 277 11.08 1.33 6.36
N ILE A 278 10.24 0.31 6.65
CA ILE A 278 10.06 -0.84 5.78
C ILE A 278 9.55 -0.39 4.39
N ILE A 279 8.48 0.41 4.32
CA ILE A 279 7.94 0.82 3.03
C ILE A 279 8.88 1.79 2.28
N ALA A 280 9.60 2.64 3.00
CA ALA A 280 10.59 3.54 2.41
C ALA A 280 11.76 2.76 1.80
N THR A 281 12.26 1.74 2.50
CA THR A 281 13.32 0.85 1.97
C THR A 281 12.81 0.03 0.79
N ILE A 282 11.58 -0.48 0.84
CA ILE A 282 10.93 -1.16 -0.28
C ILE A 282 10.79 -0.24 -1.49
N ALA A 283 10.44 1.02 -1.29
CA ALA A 283 10.27 2.00 -2.37
C ALA A 283 11.61 2.37 -3.02
N ALA A 284 12.68 2.41 -2.26
CA ALA A 284 14.03 2.69 -2.76
C ALA A 284 14.66 1.53 -3.55
N ASP A 285 14.12 0.31 -3.41
CA ASP A 285 14.59 -0.89 -4.09
C ASP A 285 13.79 -1.12 -5.38
N SER A 286 14.43 -1.60 -6.43
CA SER A 286 13.76 -1.91 -7.71
C SER A 286 13.30 -3.38 -7.83
N ARG A 287 13.71 -4.24 -6.92
CA ARG A 287 13.39 -5.68 -6.93
C ARG A 287 11.92 -5.91 -6.57
N SER A 288 11.33 -6.95 -7.15
CA SER A 288 9.98 -7.42 -6.79
C SER A 288 9.99 -8.32 -5.55
N GLU A 289 11.13 -8.96 -5.26
CA GLU A 289 11.34 -9.79 -4.07
C GLU A 289 12.46 -9.20 -3.23
N ILE A 290 12.14 -8.80 -2.00
CA ILE A 290 13.05 -8.09 -1.11
C ILE A 290 13.32 -8.95 0.13
N PRO A 291 14.55 -9.47 0.31
CA PRO A 291 14.90 -10.29 1.47
C PRO A 291 14.77 -9.52 2.77
N ILE A 292 14.28 -10.18 3.81
CA ILE A 292 14.16 -9.57 5.15
C ILE A 292 15.53 -9.18 5.72
N GLU A 293 16.56 -9.94 5.41
CA GLU A 293 17.94 -9.64 5.82
C GLU A 293 18.43 -8.30 5.24
N TYR A 294 18.07 -8.02 3.99
CA TYR A 294 18.36 -6.72 3.37
C TYR A 294 17.61 -5.57 4.07
N LEU A 295 16.31 -5.72 4.30
CA LEU A 295 15.53 -4.71 5.04
C LEU A 295 16.11 -4.48 6.45
N TYR A 296 16.51 -5.53 7.13
CA TYR A 296 17.15 -5.42 8.44
C TYR A 296 18.47 -4.65 8.38
N ALA A 297 19.31 -4.95 7.39
CA ALA A 297 20.60 -4.29 7.20
C ALA A 297 20.43 -2.79 6.94
N GLU A 298 19.47 -2.40 6.10
CA GLU A 298 19.20 -1.00 5.79
C GLU A 298 18.54 -0.22 6.95
N ILE A 299 17.64 -0.86 7.72
CA ILE A 299 16.84 -0.18 8.74
C ILE A 299 17.52 -0.19 10.12
N VAL A 300 18.19 -1.29 10.46
CA VAL A 300 18.78 -1.51 11.80
C VAL A 300 20.30 -1.37 11.78
N GLY A 301 20.92 -1.78 10.67
CA GLY A 301 22.39 -1.77 10.51
C GLY A 301 23.05 -0.40 10.76
N PRO A 302 22.51 0.72 10.27
CA PRO A 302 23.13 2.04 10.43
C PRO A 302 23.14 2.60 11.86
N ILE A 303 22.48 1.93 12.82
CA ILE A 303 22.40 2.42 14.21
C ILE A 303 23.62 1.97 15.00
N ASP A 304 24.47 2.92 15.38
CA ASP A 304 25.72 2.64 16.11
C ASP A 304 25.50 2.33 17.59
N ASP A 305 24.58 3.04 18.26
CA ASP A 305 24.30 2.81 19.68
C ASP A 305 23.67 1.43 19.93
N PRO A 306 24.31 0.53 20.70
CA PRO A 306 23.83 -0.82 20.93
C PRO A 306 22.43 -0.88 21.56
N LYS A 307 22.09 0.07 22.46
CA LYS A 307 20.77 0.11 23.11
C LYS A 307 19.68 0.51 22.11
N GLN A 308 19.92 1.50 21.28
CA GLN A 308 18.98 1.93 20.23
C GLN A 308 18.85 0.85 19.16
N ARG A 309 19.96 0.23 18.75
CA ARG A 309 19.97 -0.89 17.80
C ARG A 309 19.11 -2.05 18.30
N ASN A 310 19.25 -2.46 19.55
CA ASN A 310 18.43 -3.53 20.14
C ASN A 310 16.94 -3.17 20.20
N ARG A 311 16.61 -1.92 20.55
CA ARG A 311 15.21 -1.44 20.56
C ARG A 311 14.63 -1.44 19.14
N LYS A 312 15.36 -0.94 18.15
CA LYS A 312 14.95 -0.92 16.74
C LYS A 312 14.80 -2.33 16.17
N SER A 313 15.74 -3.23 16.48
CA SER A 313 15.67 -4.65 16.11
C SER A 313 14.41 -5.32 16.68
N THR A 314 14.11 -5.12 17.95
CA THR A 314 12.87 -5.64 18.57
C THR A 314 11.63 -5.08 17.87
N SER A 315 11.60 -3.77 17.57
CA SER A 315 10.51 -3.13 16.83
C SER A 315 10.37 -3.71 15.42
N PHE A 316 11.48 -3.95 14.72
CA PHE A 316 11.49 -4.53 13.38
C PHE A 316 10.84 -5.91 13.34
N TYR A 317 11.26 -6.82 14.21
CA TYR A 317 10.66 -8.16 14.26
C TYR A 317 9.21 -8.16 14.72
N ASN A 318 8.84 -7.27 15.64
CA ASN A 318 7.44 -7.09 16.04
C ASN A 318 6.57 -6.59 14.87
N CYS A 319 7.09 -5.68 14.05
CA CYS A 319 6.40 -5.24 12.84
C CYS A 319 6.25 -6.37 11.82
N LEU A 320 7.29 -7.19 11.61
CA LEU A 320 7.23 -8.36 10.72
C LEU A 320 6.20 -9.39 11.18
N ASN A 321 6.15 -9.70 12.48
CA ASN A 321 5.18 -10.65 13.03
C ASN A 321 3.72 -10.22 12.83
N ASN A 322 3.48 -8.91 12.70
CA ASN A 322 2.15 -8.36 12.45
C ASN A 322 1.94 -7.91 10.99
N LEU A 323 2.94 -8.06 10.12
CA LEU A 323 2.94 -7.44 8.80
C LEU A 323 1.82 -7.98 7.91
N ASP A 324 1.56 -9.28 7.93
CA ASP A 324 0.49 -9.90 7.13
C ASP A 324 -0.90 -9.40 7.53
N GLU A 325 -1.14 -9.22 8.83
CA GLU A 325 -2.38 -8.63 9.34
C GLU A 325 -2.54 -7.16 8.92
N VAL A 326 -1.44 -6.38 8.96
CA VAL A 326 -1.46 -4.99 8.52
C VAL A 326 -1.69 -4.90 7.01
N ILE A 327 -0.98 -5.68 6.19
CA ILE A 327 -1.19 -5.77 4.74
C ILE A 327 -2.67 -6.05 4.43
N THR A 328 -3.26 -7.01 5.15
CA THR A 328 -4.67 -7.38 5.00
C THR A 328 -5.62 -6.24 5.37
N SER A 329 -5.44 -5.68 6.56
CA SER A 329 -6.33 -4.64 7.09
C SER A 329 -6.25 -3.32 6.32
N LYS A 330 -5.16 -3.08 5.58
CA LYS A 330 -4.96 -1.90 4.74
C LYS A 330 -5.27 -2.15 3.25
N GLY A 331 -5.81 -3.33 2.92
CA GLY A 331 -6.23 -3.66 1.57
C GLY A 331 -5.08 -3.79 0.57
N LEU A 332 -3.92 -4.30 1.01
CA LEU A 332 -2.72 -4.47 0.18
C LEU A 332 -2.47 -5.93 -0.24
N ARG A 333 -3.36 -6.86 0.10
CA ARG A 333 -3.19 -8.29 -0.24
C ARG A 333 -3.15 -8.62 -1.73
N ASP A 334 -3.62 -7.71 -2.56
CA ASP A 334 -3.57 -7.84 -4.02
C ASP A 334 -2.24 -7.38 -4.62
N VAL A 335 -1.38 -6.73 -3.85
CA VAL A 335 -0.16 -6.09 -4.36
C VAL A 335 1.11 -6.42 -3.59
N LEU A 336 0.99 -6.75 -2.30
CA LEU A 336 2.13 -6.94 -1.39
C LEU A 336 1.93 -8.20 -0.52
N PHE A 337 2.95 -9.05 -0.44
CA PHE A 337 2.90 -10.29 0.33
C PHE A 337 4.13 -10.43 1.23
N TYR A 338 3.91 -10.86 2.45
CA TYR A 338 4.98 -11.26 3.35
C TYR A 338 5.09 -12.78 3.41
N ARG A 339 6.21 -13.31 2.93
CA ARG A 339 6.53 -14.74 2.90
C ARG A 339 7.40 -15.12 4.10
N ALA A 340 6.78 -15.27 5.27
CA ALA A 340 7.50 -15.52 6.53
C ALA A 340 8.41 -16.76 6.48
N GLY A 341 7.95 -17.86 5.86
CA GLY A 341 8.73 -19.09 5.72
C GLY A 341 9.95 -18.97 4.81
N ALA A 342 9.87 -18.13 3.77
CA ALA A 342 10.94 -17.89 2.81
C ALA A 342 11.72 -16.58 3.11
N LYS A 343 11.33 -15.84 4.13
CA LYS A 343 11.99 -14.62 4.64
C LYS A 343 12.18 -13.52 3.59
N TYR A 344 11.13 -13.23 2.81
CA TYR A 344 11.11 -12.08 1.91
C TYR A 344 9.73 -11.41 1.83
N ILE A 345 9.72 -10.18 1.35
CA ILE A 345 8.50 -9.46 0.95
C ILE A 345 8.45 -9.45 -0.57
N SER A 346 7.32 -9.88 -1.16
CA SER A 346 7.10 -9.83 -2.60
C SER A 346 6.09 -8.75 -2.98
N ILE A 347 6.39 -8.05 -4.08
CA ILE A 347 5.48 -7.12 -4.74
C ILE A 347 5.02 -7.80 -6.03
N GLU A 348 3.76 -8.22 -6.05
CA GLU A 348 3.23 -9.01 -7.16
C GLU A 348 2.44 -8.18 -8.18
N ASP A 349 2.10 -6.93 -7.84
CA ASP A 349 1.53 -5.97 -8.79
C ASP A 349 2.63 -5.05 -9.34
N PRO A 350 3.02 -5.21 -10.62
CA PRO A 350 4.00 -4.32 -11.24
C PRO A 350 3.58 -2.86 -11.30
N SER A 351 2.27 -2.58 -11.34
CA SER A 351 1.76 -1.21 -11.28
C SER A 351 2.02 -0.59 -9.90
N PHE A 352 1.92 -1.39 -8.85
CA PHE A 352 2.30 -0.96 -7.51
C PHE A 352 3.81 -0.77 -7.39
N ARG A 353 4.61 -1.69 -7.97
CA ARG A 353 6.08 -1.52 -8.05
C ARG A 353 6.45 -0.24 -8.80
N PHE A 354 5.84 -0.01 -9.97
CA PHE A 354 6.03 1.22 -10.72
C PHE A 354 5.69 2.46 -9.88
N TYR A 355 4.54 2.43 -9.20
CA TYR A 355 4.13 3.52 -8.32
C TYR A 355 5.17 3.79 -7.23
N LEU A 356 5.66 2.74 -6.54
CA LEU A 356 6.68 2.87 -5.49
C LEU A 356 8.00 3.44 -6.00
N ASN A 357 8.37 3.19 -7.25
CA ASN A 357 9.62 3.69 -7.84
C ASN A 357 9.56 5.18 -8.24
N VAL A 358 8.36 5.71 -8.51
CA VAL A 358 8.20 7.07 -9.05
C VAL A 358 7.50 8.04 -8.11
N PHE A 359 6.87 7.56 -7.01
CA PHE A 359 6.23 8.45 -6.05
C PHE A 359 7.26 9.07 -5.09
N ASP A 360 6.93 10.26 -4.57
CA ASP A 360 7.75 10.90 -3.54
C ASP A 360 7.40 10.35 -2.15
N ILE A 361 8.34 9.67 -1.51
CA ILE A 361 8.19 9.14 -0.15
C ILE A 361 7.95 10.24 0.88
N GLU A 362 8.39 11.47 0.64
CA GLU A 362 8.15 12.62 1.51
C GLU A 362 6.64 12.96 1.61
N ASP A 363 5.85 12.67 0.56
CA ASP A 363 4.40 12.81 0.62
C ASP A 363 3.75 11.84 1.62
N VAL A 364 4.27 10.62 1.74
CA VAL A 364 3.84 9.66 2.77
C VAL A 364 4.30 10.11 4.14
N LYS A 365 5.54 10.57 4.24
CA LYS A 365 6.14 11.06 5.49
C LYS A 365 5.34 12.20 6.11
N LYS A 366 4.84 13.14 5.30
CA LYS A 366 3.94 14.22 5.73
C LYS A 366 2.61 13.70 6.32
N ARG A 367 2.17 12.50 5.92
CA ARG A 367 0.92 11.88 6.37
C ARG A 367 1.11 10.90 7.51
N VAL A 368 2.36 10.48 7.77
CA VAL A 368 2.74 9.57 8.84
C VAL A 368 3.50 10.38 9.88
N HIS A 369 3.07 10.27 11.14
CA HIS A 369 3.85 10.89 12.22
C HIS A 369 5.19 10.17 12.38
N ILE A 370 6.28 10.79 11.94
CA ILE A 370 7.64 10.25 12.04
C ILE A 370 8.33 10.92 13.19
N ARG A 371 8.49 10.19 14.28
CA ARG A 371 9.22 10.67 15.44
C ARG A 371 10.72 10.75 15.14
N ARG A 372 11.27 11.93 15.32
CA ARG A 372 12.70 12.21 15.21
C ARG A 372 13.39 12.33 16.57
N HIS A 373 12.66 12.05 17.66
CA HIS A 373 13.13 12.10 19.05
C HIS A 373 12.79 10.80 19.80
N ASP A 374 13.39 10.60 20.96
CA ASP A 374 13.27 9.36 21.76
C ASP A 374 12.07 9.35 22.70
N TYR A 375 11.25 10.38 22.70
CA TYR A 375 10.07 10.49 23.54
C TYR A 375 8.87 9.71 23.00
N ILE A 376 8.03 9.16 23.88
CA ILE A 376 6.81 8.41 23.51
C ILE A 376 5.71 9.36 23.03
N TYR A 377 5.59 10.52 23.71
CA TYR A 377 4.63 11.55 23.38
C TYR A 377 5.32 12.81 22.88
N ASP A 378 4.75 13.49 21.90
CA ASP A 378 5.20 14.83 21.51
C ASP A 378 4.82 15.82 22.60
N VAL A 379 3.64 15.64 23.19
CA VAL A 379 3.10 16.52 24.19
C VAL A 379 2.36 15.73 25.27
N ALA A 380 2.62 16.03 26.54
CA ALA A 380 1.76 15.61 27.65
C ALA A 380 0.97 16.82 28.16
N VAL A 381 -0.34 16.65 28.31
CA VAL A 381 -1.25 17.74 28.68
C VAL A 381 -1.59 17.65 30.17
N SER A 382 -1.46 18.78 30.89
CA SER A 382 -1.88 18.92 32.28
C SER A 382 -2.86 20.07 32.43
N PHE A 383 -4.00 19.82 33.09
CA PHE A 383 -5.07 20.80 33.24
C PHE A 383 -5.96 20.49 34.45
N ALA A 384 -6.67 21.48 34.98
CA ALA A 384 -7.75 21.29 35.90
C ALA A 384 -9.04 20.85 35.17
N GLY A 385 -9.85 19.98 35.78
CA GLY A 385 -11.01 19.34 35.15
C GLY A 385 -12.03 20.33 34.55
N GLU A 386 -12.10 21.52 35.11
CA GLU A 386 -13.00 22.61 34.67
C GLU A 386 -12.64 23.15 33.27
N ALA A 387 -11.37 23.08 32.85
CA ALA A 387 -10.90 23.49 31.54
C ALA A 387 -11.08 22.41 30.45
N ARG A 388 -11.64 21.23 30.78
CA ARG A 388 -11.69 20.02 29.96
C ARG A 388 -12.18 20.21 28.53
N GLU A 389 -13.28 20.93 28.33
CA GLU A 389 -13.86 21.11 26.99
C GLU A 389 -12.92 21.85 26.04
N LYS A 390 -12.31 22.94 26.52
CA LYS A 390 -11.35 23.75 25.74
C LYS A 390 -10.08 22.96 25.45
N VAL A 391 -9.57 22.23 26.45
CA VAL A 391 -8.39 21.38 26.31
C VAL A 391 -8.62 20.26 25.31
N LEU A 392 -9.77 19.59 25.37
CA LEU A 392 -10.12 18.50 24.46
C LEU A 392 -10.19 18.97 23.00
N GLN A 393 -10.67 20.19 22.74
CA GLN A 393 -10.68 20.77 21.40
C GLN A 393 -9.24 20.93 20.86
N ILE A 394 -8.33 21.48 21.69
CA ILE A 394 -6.92 21.65 21.31
C ILE A 394 -6.23 20.31 21.10
N VAL A 395 -6.48 19.34 21.98
CA VAL A 395 -5.93 17.98 21.84
C VAL A 395 -6.33 17.35 20.52
N ARG A 396 -7.63 17.39 20.16
CA ARG A 396 -8.12 16.84 18.88
C ARG A 396 -7.51 17.55 17.67
N LEU A 397 -7.35 18.86 17.72
CA LEU A 397 -6.72 19.63 16.65
C LEU A 397 -5.21 19.32 16.53
N ALA A 398 -4.55 19.08 17.64
CA ALA A 398 -3.15 18.64 17.66
C ALA A 398 -3.00 17.21 17.11
N GLU A 399 -3.89 16.30 17.47
CA GLU A 399 -3.93 14.93 16.94
C GLU A 399 -4.23 14.89 15.44
N GLN A 400 -5.12 15.76 14.93
CA GLN A 400 -5.37 15.94 13.50
C GLN A 400 -4.11 16.40 12.73
N ARG A 401 -3.20 17.11 13.42
CA ARG A 401 -1.87 17.50 12.91
C ARG A 401 -0.81 16.41 13.14
N ASN A 402 -1.24 15.20 13.47
CA ASN A 402 -0.41 14.01 13.74
C ASN A 402 0.51 14.11 14.98
N LEU A 403 0.21 14.97 15.93
CA LEU A 403 0.93 14.98 17.21
C LEU A 403 0.46 13.82 18.10
N GLN A 404 1.39 13.19 18.79
CA GLN A 404 1.08 12.18 19.80
C GLN A 404 0.89 12.88 21.14
N VAL A 405 -0.36 13.04 21.53
CA VAL A 405 -0.72 13.72 22.77
C VAL A 405 -1.03 12.71 23.86
N PHE A 406 -0.39 12.86 25.01
CA PHE A 406 -0.86 12.20 26.23
C PHE A 406 -1.96 13.06 26.86
N TYR A 407 -3.17 12.50 26.87
CA TYR A 407 -4.34 13.05 27.53
C TYR A 407 -4.94 11.97 28.43
N ASP A 408 -4.98 12.21 29.73
CA ASP A 408 -5.26 11.19 30.76
C ASP A 408 -6.62 10.52 30.60
N PHE A 409 -7.64 11.29 30.20
CA PHE A 409 -9.01 10.80 30.06
C PHE A 409 -9.14 9.73 28.95
N ASP A 410 -8.42 9.86 27.86
CA ASP A 410 -8.46 8.89 26.76
C ASP A 410 -7.65 7.62 27.06
N ARG A 411 -6.93 7.59 28.17
CA ARG A 411 -6.03 6.50 28.57
C ARG A 411 -6.52 5.71 29.80
N GLN A 412 -7.80 5.80 30.14
CA GLN A 412 -8.37 5.13 31.32
C GLN A 412 -8.07 3.63 31.36
N ALA A 413 -8.18 2.93 30.21
CA ALA A 413 -7.86 1.50 30.14
C ALA A 413 -6.37 1.21 30.42
N LEU A 414 -5.46 2.12 30.06
CA LEU A 414 -4.03 2.02 30.32
C LEU A 414 -3.70 2.25 31.80
N LEU A 415 -4.45 3.13 32.44
CA LEU A 415 -4.22 3.59 33.81
C LEU A 415 -4.92 2.71 34.84
N TRP A 416 -5.96 1.98 34.42
CA TRP A 416 -6.78 1.17 35.34
C TRP A 416 -5.96 0.09 36.03
N GLY A 417 -6.04 0.10 37.36
CA GLY A 417 -5.36 -0.88 38.25
C GLY A 417 -3.86 -0.64 38.43
N LYS A 418 -3.32 0.49 38.00
CA LYS A 418 -1.90 0.84 38.12
C LYS A 418 -1.66 1.98 39.10
N ASP A 419 -0.41 2.09 39.59
CA ASP A 419 0.02 3.24 40.39
C ASP A 419 0.12 4.49 39.49
N LEU A 420 -0.92 5.34 39.55
CA LEU A 420 -1.04 6.53 38.75
C LEU A 420 0.10 7.52 38.98
N ARG A 421 0.54 7.66 40.25
CA ARG A 421 1.62 8.61 40.59
C ARG A 421 2.92 8.24 39.88
N LYS A 422 3.25 6.96 39.87
CA LYS A 422 4.46 6.49 39.19
C LYS A 422 4.38 6.67 37.68
N ILE A 423 3.25 6.26 37.07
CA ILE A 423 3.07 6.35 35.61
C ILE A 423 3.08 7.80 35.14
N LEU A 424 2.33 8.68 35.82
CA LEU A 424 2.31 10.10 35.46
C LEU A 424 3.67 10.75 35.68
N ALA A 425 4.40 10.35 36.76
CA ALA A 425 5.78 10.83 36.93
C ALA A 425 6.69 10.45 35.76
N ASP A 426 6.63 9.21 35.30
CA ASP A 426 7.44 8.75 34.15
C ASP A 426 7.04 9.50 32.86
N ILE A 427 5.72 9.68 32.61
CA ILE A 427 5.24 10.40 31.42
C ILE A 427 5.69 11.86 31.42
N TYR A 428 5.44 12.59 32.51
CA TYR A 428 5.79 14.02 32.60
C TYR A 428 7.28 14.28 32.84
N SER A 429 8.10 13.30 33.22
CA SER A 429 9.54 13.51 33.38
C SER A 429 10.36 13.02 32.19
N GLU A 430 10.00 11.86 31.59
CA GLU A 430 10.86 11.13 30.66
C GLU A 430 10.22 10.80 29.32
N GLU A 431 8.86 10.59 29.28
CA GLU A 431 8.21 10.06 28.09
C GLU A 431 7.64 11.13 27.13
N ALA A 432 7.54 12.40 27.54
CA ALA A 432 7.03 13.49 26.69
C ALA A 432 8.12 14.48 26.27
N LEU A 433 8.07 14.93 25.01
CA LEU A 433 8.97 15.96 24.48
C LEU A 433 8.65 17.31 25.10
N PHE A 434 7.37 17.70 25.15
CA PHE A 434 6.87 18.91 25.79
C PHE A 434 5.76 18.60 26.78
N MET A 435 5.57 19.49 27.75
CA MET A 435 4.43 19.49 28.66
C MET A 435 3.61 20.76 28.43
N LEU A 436 2.38 20.60 27.93
CA LEU A 436 1.42 21.68 27.74
C LEU A 436 0.59 21.82 29.02
N VAL A 437 0.69 22.97 29.68
CA VAL A 437 0.07 23.21 30.98
C VAL A 437 -1.00 24.28 30.85
N PHE A 438 -2.25 23.92 31.17
CA PHE A 438 -3.37 24.84 31.18
C PHE A 438 -3.59 25.40 32.59
N LEU A 439 -3.24 26.65 32.79
CA LEU A 439 -3.32 27.35 34.06
C LEU A 439 -4.68 28.04 34.20
N SER A 440 -5.47 27.57 35.15
CA SER A 440 -6.74 28.17 35.58
C SER A 440 -6.71 28.50 37.07
N ASN A 441 -7.70 29.25 37.57
CA ASN A 441 -7.82 29.55 39.00
C ASN A 441 -7.87 28.29 39.85
N ASP A 442 -8.50 27.24 39.33
CA ASP A 442 -8.67 25.96 40.05
C ASP A 442 -7.42 25.06 40.02
N TYR A 443 -6.46 25.36 39.12
CA TYR A 443 -5.30 24.50 38.88
C TYR A 443 -4.41 24.30 40.10
N PRO A 444 -4.07 25.33 40.92
CA PRO A 444 -3.25 25.15 42.14
C PRO A 444 -3.95 24.41 43.27
N GLU A 445 -5.29 24.43 43.29
CA GLU A 445 -6.11 23.85 44.37
C GLU A 445 -6.33 22.34 44.17
N LYS A 446 -6.00 21.78 43.01
CA LYS A 446 -6.19 20.35 42.70
C LYS A 446 -4.91 19.57 42.93
N ASP A 447 -4.99 18.48 43.69
CA ASP A 447 -3.85 17.62 44.03
C ASP A 447 -3.11 17.05 42.84
N TRP A 448 -3.84 16.62 41.81
CA TRP A 448 -3.24 16.00 40.61
C TRP A 448 -2.55 17.00 39.68
N PRO A 449 -3.18 18.09 39.23
CA PRO A 449 -2.51 19.11 38.44
C PRO A 449 -1.29 19.70 39.14
N ALA A 450 -1.36 19.97 40.44
CA ALA A 450 -0.23 20.46 41.22
C ALA A 450 0.93 19.45 41.25
N PHE A 451 0.64 18.15 41.42
CA PHE A 451 1.65 17.08 41.36
C PHE A 451 2.32 16.98 39.98
N GLU A 452 1.53 16.98 38.92
CA GLU A 452 2.02 16.94 37.52
C GLU A 452 2.93 18.13 37.21
N PHE A 453 2.52 19.32 37.64
CA PHE A 453 3.27 20.55 37.43
C PHE A 453 4.62 20.54 38.17
N GLU A 454 4.68 20.03 39.42
CA GLU A 454 5.93 19.90 40.14
C GLU A 454 6.90 18.92 39.44
N ILE A 455 6.38 17.82 38.90
CA ILE A 455 7.19 16.90 38.10
C ILE A 455 7.70 17.62 36.83
N GLY A 456 6.81 18.32 36.13
CA GLY A 456 7.16 19.09 34.93
C GLY A 456 8.24 20.15 35.19
N LYS A 457 8.15 20.88 36.30
CA LYS A 457 9.20 21.85 36.72
C LYS A 457 10.54 21.16 36.98
N ARG A 458 10.53 20.03 37.68
CA ARG A 458 11.77 19.27 37.94
C ARG A 458 12.39 18.74 36.63
N ALA A 459 11.55 18.27 35.70
CA ALA A 459 11.99 17.83 34.39
C ALA A 459 12.55 18.99 33.56
N ALA A 460 11.89 20.15 33.56
CA ALA A 460 12.36 21.36 32.89
C ALA A 460 13.75 21.84 33.38
N ASN A 461 13.99 21.76 34.70
CA ASN A 461 15.29 22.14 35.30
C ASN A 461 16.44 21.20 34.90
N LYS A 462 16.14 19.95 34.49
CA LYS A 462 17.13 18.96 34.04
C LYS A 462 17.41 19.04 32.54
N ARG A 463 16.52 19.66 31.77
CA ARG A 463 16.61 19.73 30.32
C ARG A 463 17.28 21.01 29.87
N THR A 464 18.04 20.94 28.79
CA THR A 464 18.68 22.09 28.14
C THR A 464 17.77 22.82 27.17
N GLN A 465 16.59 22.25 26.90
CA GLN A 465 15.57 22.79 25.97
C GLN A 465 14.32 23.19 26.74
N GLU A 466 13.53 24.08 26.16
CA GLU A 466 12.20 24.40 26.65
C GLU A 466 11.37 23.12 26.77
N TYR A 467 10.71 22.97 27.91
CA TYR A 467 9.88 21.80 28.20
C TYR A 467 8.45 22.16 28.53
N LEU A 468 8.26 23.17 29.40
CA LEU A 468 6.95 23.63 29.82
C LEU A 468 6.41 24.66 28.83
N LEU A 469 5.19 24.43 28.34
CA LEU A 469 4.44 25.30 27.45
C LEU A 469 3.17 25.78 28.16
N PRO A 470 3.20 26.96 28.83
CA PRO A 470 2.05 27.43 29.59
C PRO A 470 0.98 28.04 28.68
N VAL A 471 -0.27 27.71 28.98
CA VAL A 471 -1.48 28.34 28.39
C VAL A 471 -2.36 28.83 29.53
N ILE A 472 -2.65 30.12 29.57
CA ILE A 472 -3.53 30.74 30.56
C ILE A 472 -4.98 30.56 30.11
N VAL A 473 -5.81 30.02 31.00
CA VAL A 473 -7.25 29.82 30.77
C VAL A 473 -8.07 30.99 31.33
N ASP A 474 -7.69 31.47 32.50
CA ASP A 474 -8.38 32.52 33.27
C ASP A 474 -7.38 33.60 33.70
N ASP A 475 -7.81 34.55 34.48
CA ASP A 475 -6.95 35.62 35.03
C ASP A 475 -6.18 35.10 36.25
N VAL A 476 -5.11 34.35 36.00
CA VAL A 476 -4.31 33.65 37.02
C VAL A 476 -2.89 34.22 37.07
N ALA A 477 -2.36 34.45 38.27
CA ALA A 477 -0.93 34.70 38.45
C ALA A 477 -0.15 33.41 38.07
N LEU A 478 0.97 33.55 37.38
CA LEU A 478 1.89 32.47 37.01
C LEU A 478 2.63 31.91 38.25
N VAL A 479 1.92 31.33 39.19
CA VAL A 479 2.47 30.83 40.45
C VAL A 479 3.42 29.67 40.13
N GLY A 480 4.72 29.88 40.49
CA GLY A 480 5.75 28.86 40.31
C GLY A 480 6.43 28.78 38.94
N LEU A 481 6.11 29.68 38.00
CA LEU A 481 6.90 29.98 36.80
C LEU A 481 7.62 31.31 36.96
N LYS A 482 8.77 31.48 36.28
CA LYS A 482 9.44 32.79 36.24
C LYS A 482 8.61 33.72 35.38
N ASP A 483 8.51 35.00 35.79
CA ASP A 483 7.78 36.06 35.04
C ASP A 483 8.29 36.25 33.60
N THR A 484 9.46 35.68 33.30
CA THR A 484 10.10 35.72 31.97
C THR A 484 9.66 34.59 31.04
N VAL A 485 8.83 33.65 31.49
CA VAL A 485 8.36 32.55 30.66
C VAL A 485 7.21 33.01 29.77
N ALA A 486 7.42 32.94 28.44
CA ALA A 486 6.38 33.27 27.47
C ALA A 486 5.23 32.25 27.59
N HIS A 487 4.01 32.73 27.47
CA HIS A 487 2.80 31.93 27.59
C HIS A 487 1.76 32.33 26.52
N LEU A 488 0.82 31.45 26.22
CA LEU A 488 -0.35 31.75 25.40
C LEU A 488 -1.56 32.00 26.30
N ASP A 489 -2.51 32.78 25.80
CA ASP A 489 -3.73 33.11 26.53
C ASP A 489 -4.96 32.68 25.71
N LEU A 490 -5.76 31.73 26.24
CA LEU A 490 -6.98 31.24 25.61
C LEU A 490 -8.08 32.28 25.40
N ARG A 491 -7.96 33.45 26.02
CA ARG A 491 -8.89 34.56 25.81
C ARG A 491 -8.58 35.34 24.50
N THR A 492 -7.35 35.24 24.02
CA THR A 492 -6.86 35.98 22.83
C THR A 492 -6.37 35.08 21.72
N THR A 493 -6.09 33.80 22.01
CA THR A 493 -5.55 32.82 21.07
C THR A 493 -6.55 31.68 20.86
N THR A 494 -6.89 31.36 19.62
CA THR A 494 -7.84 30.30 19.31
C THR A 494 -7.24 28.90 19.49
N ALA A 495 -8.09 27.87 19.63
CA ALA A 495 -7.63 26.49 19.75
C ALA A 495 -6.84 26.01 18.52
N GLU A 496 -7.23 26.47 17.33
CA GLU A 496 -6.54 26.20 16.06
C GLU A 496 -5.14 26.77 16.06
N GLN A 497 -4.97 28.02 16.50
CA GLN A 497 -3.68 28.71 16.58
C GLN A 497 -2.73 28.02 17.60
N ILE A 498 -3.28 27.59 18.75
CA ILE A 498 -2.49 26.87 19.75
C ILE A 498 -2.00 25.52 19.20
N ALA A 499 -2.89 24.78 18.52
CA ALA A 499 -2.51 23.51 17.92
C ALA A 499 -1.50 23.65 16.78
N GLU A 500 -1.56 24.75 16.02
CA GLU A 500 -0.60 25.10 14.97
C GLU A 500 0.78 25.42 15.55
N LEU A 501 0.85 26.35 16.49
CA LEU A 501 2.09 26.73 17.18
C LEU A 501 2.74 25.53 17.91
N LEU A 502 1.91 24.62 18.45
CA LEU A 502 2.38 23.41 19.09
C LEU A 502 3.03 22.46 18.06
N ALA A 503 2.42 22.30 16.88
CA ALA A 503 2.98 21.50 15.81
C ALA A 503 4.30 22.07 15.29
N GLU A 504 4.41 23.38 15.11
CA GLU A 504 5.64 24.06 14.73
C GLU A 504 6.77 23.85 15.77
N LYS A 505 6.45 23.95 17.07
CA LYS A 505 7.45 23.69 18.13
C LYS A 505 7.94 22.24 18.14
N VAL A 506 7.05 21.30 17.96
CA VAL A 506 7.41 19.87 17.88
C VAL A 506 8.29 19.62 16.65
N GLU A 507 7.94 20.19 15.49
CA GLU A 507 8.72 20.05 14.27
C GLU A 507 10.13 20.67 14.42
N ALA A 508 10.23 21.87 14.98
CA ALA A 508 11.51 22.52 15.23
C ALA A 508 12.41 21.69 16.16
N ALA A 509 11.85 21.13 17.23
CA ALA A 509 12.60 20.27 18.14
C ALA A 509 13.06 18.97 17.48
N GLN A 510 12.24 18.40 16.58
CA GLN A 510 12.60 17.22 15.80
C GLN A 510 13.74 17.48 14.82
N VAL A 511 13.76 18.66 14.18
CA VAL A 511 14.84 19.06 13.26
C VAL A 511 16.15 19.19 14.04
N MET A 512 16.16 19.91 15.17
CA MET A 512 17.35 20.06 16.02
C MET A 512 17.88 18.71 16.54
N ALA A 513 17.01 17.77 16.87
CA ALA A 513 17.41 16.44 17.30
C ALA A 513 18.04 15.63 16.16
N SER A 514 17.58 15.81 14.92
CA SER A 514 18.12 15.13 13.73
C SER A 514 19.49 15.70 13.34
N GLU A 515 19.71 17.00 13.45
CA GLU A 515 21.00 17.67 13.17
C GLU A 515 22.10 17.24 14.15
N LYS A 516 21.76 17.07 15.43
CA LYS A 516 22.70 16.56 16.44
C LYS A 516 23.11 15.10 16.23
N ARG A 517 22.37 14.34 15.40
CA ARG A 517 22.64 12.93 15.07
C ARG A 517 23.33 12.73 13.73
N ALA A 518 23.39 13.77 12.90
CA ALA A 518 24.14 13.70 11.64
C ALA A 518 25.64 13.54 11.97
N PRO A 519 26.35 12.55 11.36
CA PRO A 519 27.79 12.48 11.51
C PRO A 519 28.42 13.77 10.98
N ALA A 520 29.47 14.27 11.68
CA ALA A 520 30.22 15.40 11.20
C ALA A 520 30.70 15.13 9.76
N PRO A 521 30.68 16.15 8.86
CA PRO A 521 31.23 15.97 7.53
C PRO A 521 32.69 15.50 7.67
N ALA A 522 33.00 14.38 6.99
CA ALA A 522 34.35 13.90 6.93
C ALA A 522 35.22 14.99 6.27
N GLU A 523 36.20 15.52 6.99
CA GLU A 523 37.23 16.42 6.48
C GLU A 523 38.16 15.72 5.48
#